data_83ca0a855d679b418eab3990954f3438
#
_entry.id   83ca0a855d679b418eab3990954f3438
#
_cell.length_a   1.000
_cell.length_b   1.000
_cell.length_c   1.000
_cell.angle_alpha   90.00
_cell.angle_beta   90.00
_cell.angle_gamma   90.00
#
_symmetry.space_group_name_H-M   'P 1'
#
loop_
_entity.id
_entity.type
_entity.pdbx_description
1 polymer ?
#
loop_
_entity_poly.entity_id
_entity_poly.type
_entity_poly.pdbx_seq_one_letter_code
_entity_poly.pdbx_strand_id
1 'polypeptide(L)'
;MTHALAARGLIKRYGERRVVDGVDLEVLRGEVVGLLGPNGAGKTTTFNMIVGGAKPDGGEVVLGDRVITGLPMYRRARLGVVYLPQEASVFRRLTVADNVRAILETVEPDGARRRERLDALLSELGIADKAHQRGDSLSGGERRRVEVARALVLDPKFLLLDEPFTGIDPIAVIEIQKLIEQLKVRGIGIMITEHKVREALAICDRAYILQSGRIIREGTPNEIAADPQVRQVYLGDNFQLR
;
A
#
# COMPACT_ATOMS: atom_id res chain seq x y z
N MET A 1 10.64 11.01 16.56
CA MET A 1 10.34 9.68 15.95
C MET A 1 9.31 9.88 14.86
N THR A 2 9.44 9.20 13.71
CA THR A 2 8.52 9.36 12.56
C THR A 2 7.22 8.61 12.85
N HIS A 3 6.19 9.30 13.30
CA HIS A 3 4.92 8.70 13.68
C HIS A 3 3.87 8.73 12.57
N ALA A 4 4.02 9.63 11.58
CA ALA A 4 3.05 9.79 10.50
C ALA A 4 3.72 9.96 9.13
N LEU A 5 3.01 9.51 8.10
CA LEU A 5 3.21 9.88 6.71
C LEU A 5 1.98 10.68 6.27
N ALA A 6 2.18 11.93 5.87
CA ALA A 6 1.09 12.83 5.53
C ALA A 6 1.25 13.42 4.12
N ALA A 7 0.13 13.68 3.49
CA ALA A 7 0.00 14.51 2.31
C ALA A 7 -0.79 15.77 2.72
N ARG A 8 -0.29 16.94 2.35
CA ARG A 8 -0.89 18.24 2.69
C ARG A 8 -1.15 19.05 1.43
N GLY A 9 -2.40 19.32 1.15
CA GLY A 9 -2.85 20.14 0.05
C GLY A 9 -2.37 19.66 -1.32
N LEU A 10 -2.25 18.33 -1.55
CA LEU A 10 -1.71 17.80 -2.79
C LEU A 10 -2.55 18.19 -4.00
N ILE A 11 -1.88 18.70 -5.02
CA ILE A 11 -2.49 19.09 -6.32
C ILE A 11 -1.74 18.39 -7.44
N LYS A 12 -2.51 17.86 -8.42
CA LYS A 12 -1.97 17.33 -9.66
C LYS A 12 -2.85 17.67 -10.85
N ARG A 13 -2.21 18.17 -11.92
CA ARG A 13 -2.84 18.45 -13.21
C ARG A 13 -2.22 17.63 -14.32
N TYR A 14 -3.04 17.22 -15.26
CA TYR A 14 -2.60 16.67 -16.55
C TYR A 14 -3.31 17.49 -17.65
N GLY A 15 -2.54 18.31 -18.36
CA GLY A 15 -3.12 19.34 -19.22
C GLY A 15 -3.97 20.31 -18.41
N GLU A 16 -5.18 20.54 -18.87
CA GLU A 16 -6.15 21.43 -18.17
C GLU A 16 -6.89 20.74 -17.02
N ARG A 17 -6.87 19.40 -16.98
CA ARG A 17 -7.63 18.62 -15.98
C ARG A 17 -6.88 18.54 -14.66
N ARG A 18 -7.51 19.03 -13.59
CA ARG A 18 -7.06 18.85 -12.21
C ARG A 18 -7.56 17.47 -11.72
N VAL A 19 -6.63 16.51 -11.59
CA VAL A 19 -6.94 15.11 -11.20
C VAL A 19 -6.89 14.93 -9.69
N VAL A 20 -6.06 15.71 -9.00
CA VAL A 20 -6.01 15.82 -7.53
C VAL A 20 -6.05 17.28 -7.19
N ASP A 21 -6.89 17.67 -6.22
CA ASP A 21 -7.23 19.06 -5.94
C ASP A 21 -7.33 19.33 -4.43
N GLY A 22 -6.18 19.62 -3.82
CA GLY A 22 -6.09 19.97 -2.41
C GLY A 22 -6.34 18.77 -1.49
N VAL A 23 -5.73 17.61 -1.78
CA VAL A 23 -5.89 16.41 -0.96
C VAL A 23 -5.02 16.48 0.28
N ASP A 24 -5.67 16.39 1.44
CA ASP A 24 -5.06 16.22 2.76
C ASP A 24 -5.38 14.81 3.28
N LEU A 25 -4.36 14.07 3.66
CA LEU A 25 -4.51 12.76 4.29
C LEU A 25 -3.24 12.39 5.09
N GLU A 26 -3.41 11.49 6.04
CA GLU A 26 -2.28 10.94 6.78
C GLU A 26 -2.49 9.46 7.12
N VAL A 27 -1.42 8.78 7.44
CA VAL A 27 -1.41 7.44 8.05
C VAL A 27 -0.40 7.43 9.19
N LEU A 28 -0.81 6.88 10.33
CA LEU A 28 0.05 6.69 11.49
C LEU A 28 0.74 5.33 11.45
N ARG A 29 1.82 5.18 12.20
CA ARG A 29 2.43 3.86 12.39
C ARG A 29 1.49 2.95 13.16
N GLY A 30 1.35 1.70 12.69
CA GLY A 30 0.42 0.73 13.29
C GLY A 30 -1.04 1.01 12.97
N GLU A 31 -1.32 1.75 11.90
CA GLU A 31 -2.66 2.06 11.42
C GLU A 31 -2.84 1.54 9.99
N VAL A 32 -4.04 1.07 9.65
CA VAL A 32 -4.46 0.77 8.27
C VAL A 32 -5.47 1.81 7.82
N VAL A 33 -5.11 2.54 6.76
CA VAL A 33 -5.93 3.61 6.19
C VAL A 33 -6.34 3.27 4.76
N GLY A 34 -7.64 3.34 4.46
CA GLY A 34 -8.16 3.19 3.10
C GLY A 34 -8.23 4.53 2.36
N LEU A 35 -7.71 4.59 1.13
CA LEU A 35 -8.01 5.67 0.18
C LEU A 35 -8.94 5.11 -0.88
N LEU A 36 -10.23 5.29 -0.70
CA LEU A 36 -11.30 4.68 -1.46
C LEU A 36 -12.02 5.69 -2.35
N GLY A 37 -12.80 5.22 -3.30
CA GLY A 37 -13.56 6.06 -4.22
C GLY A 37 -13.72 5.45 -5.60
N PRO A 38 -14.56 6.02 -6.46
CA PRO A 38 -14.84 5.51 -7.80
C PRO A 38 -13.61 5.52 -8.71
N ASN A 39 -13.72 4.85 -9.87
CA ASN A 39 -12.69 4.91 -10.90
C ASN A 39 -12.48 6.33 -11.40
N GLY A 40 -11.22 6.70 -11.58
CA GLY A 40 -10.86 8.05 -12.01
C GLY A 40 -10.96 9.13 -10.93
N ALA A 41 -11.23 8.77 -9.67
CA ALA A 41 -11.28 9.71 -8.55
C ALA A 41 -9.94 10.38 -8.23
N GLY A 42 -8.80 9.79 -8.65
CA GLY A 42 -7.45 10.31 -8.38
C GLY A 42 -6.63 9.47 -7.39
N LYS A 43 -7.12 8.30 -6.96
CA LYS A 43 -6.46 7.43 -5.96
C LYS A 43 -5.00 7.09 -6.33
N THR A 44 -4.80 6.43 -7.46
CA THR A 44 -3.46 6.03 -7.95
C THR A 44 -2.55 7.24 -8.18
N THR A 45 -3.10 8.38 -8.64
CA THR A 45 -2.33 9.62 -8.78
C THR A 45 -1.87 10.14 -7.42
N THR A 46 -2.75 10.13 -6.41
CA THR A 46 -2.41 10.52 -5.04
C THR A 46 -1.33 9.60 -4.46
N PHE A 47 -1.48 8.28 -4.60
CA PHE A 47 -0.45 7.31 -4.21
C PHE A 47 0.89 7.59 -4.89
N ASN A 48 0.89 7.77 -6.22
CA ASN A 48 2.11 8.06 -6.97
C ASN A 48 2.81 9.34 -6.50
N MET A 49 2.08 10.37 -6.08
CA MET A 49 2.68 11.56 -5.48
C MET A 49 3.29 11.27 -4.12
N ILE A 50 2.62 10.46 -3.27
CA ILE A 50 3.12 10.11 -1.94
C ILE A 50 4.37 9.24 -2.01
N VAL A 51 4.44 8.29 -2.95
CA VAL A 51 5.61 7.42 -3.10
C VAL A 51 6.74 8.03 -3.93
N GLY A 52 6.49 9.15 -4.61
CA GLY A 52 7.50 9.84 -5.43
C GLY A 52 7.60 9.34 -6.87
N GLY A 53 6.58 8.64 -7.36
CA GLY A 53 6.42 8.25 -8.75
C GLY A 53 5.88 9.38 -9.63
N ALA A 54 5.17 10.34 -9.04
CA ALA A 54 4.71 11.55 -9.70
C ALA A 54 5.06 12.78 -8.85
N LYS A 55 5.51 13.87 -9.50
CA LYS A 55 5.73 15.14 -8.82
C LYS A 55 4.38 15.86 -8.67
N PRO A 56 3.98 16.31 -7.46
CA PRO A 56 2.84 17.17 -7.29
C PRO A 56 3.09 18.56 -7.91
N ASP A 57 2.02 19.20 -8.35
CA ASP A 57 2.05 20.57 -8.86
C ASP A 57 1.78 21.59 -7.73
N GLY A 58 1.30 21.12 -6.58
CA GLY A 58 1.15 21.88 -5.33
C GLY A 58 1.03 20.96 -4.14
N GLY A 59 1.20 21.52 -2.95
CA GLY A 59 1.17 20.77 -1.70
C GLY A 59 2.48 20.04 -1.41
N GLU A 60 2.48 19.26 -0.35
CA GLU A 60 3.68 18.58 0.13
C GLU A 60 3.38 17.18 0.69
N VAL A 61 4.42 16.32 0.67
CA VAL A 61 4.44 15.01 1.35
C VAL A 61 5.43 15.11 2.50
N VAL A 62 4.98 14.73 3.70
CA VAL A 62 5.71 14.88 4.96
C VAL A 62 5.85 13.52 5.64
N LEU A 63 7.05 13.20 6.09
CA LEU A 63 7.36 12.00 6.88
C LEU A 63 7.84 12.43 8.27
N GLY A 64 6.99 12.36 9.27
CA GLY A 64 7.19 13.01 10.57
C GLY A 64 7.33 14.52 10.39
N ASP A 65 8.50 15.07 10.74
CA ASP A 65 8.78 16.50 10.59
C ASP A 65 9.53 16.85 9.29
N ARG A 66 9.78 15.84 8.44
CA ARG A 66 10.58 16.00 7.22
C ARG A 66 9.74 16.08 5.98
N VAL A 67 9.83 17.16 5.23
CA VAL A 67 9.28 17.26 3.86
C VAL A 67 10.09 16.36 2.92
N ILE A 68 9.39 15.44 2.24
CA ILE A 68 9.98 14.46 1.31
C ILE A 68 9.49 14.66 -0.14
N THR A 69 8.72 15.68 -0.42
CA THR A 69 8.06 15.94 -1.71
C THR A 69 9.03 15.87 -2.90
N GLY A 70 10.23 16.47 -2.76
CA GLY A 70 11.26 16.49 -3.81
C GLY A 70 12.10 15.22 -3.92
N LEU A 71 11.90 14.22 -3.04
CA LEU A 71 12.70 13.00 -3.06
C LEU A 71 12.13 11.98 -4.06
N PRO A 72 12.97 11.34 -4.88
CA PRO A 72 12.55 10.25 -5.75
C PRO A 72 12.19 8.99 -4.94
N MET A 73 11.40 8.09 -5.54
CA MET A 73 10.86 6.89 -4.92
C MET A 73 11.90 6.06 -4.15
N TYR A 74 13.08 5.80 -4.74
CA TYR A 74 14.11 4.99 -4.09
C TYR A 74 14.66 5.62 -2.80
N ARG A 75 14.70 6.98 -2.71
CA ARG A 75 15.09 7.68 -1.47
C ARG A 75 14.00 7.61 -0.42
N ARG A 76 12.72 7.69 -0.84
CA ARG A 76 11.59 7.51 0.09
C ARG A 76 11.54 6.08 0.62
N ALA A 77 11.82 5.08 -0.22
CA ALA A 77 11.92 3.68 0.20
C ALA A 77 13.01 3.48 1.28
N ARG A 78 14.18 4.09 1.12
CA ARG A 78 15.26 4.08 2.14
C ARG A 78 14.90 4.82 3.43
N LEU A 79 13.94 5.73 3.40
CA LEU A 79 13.39 6.38 4.60
C LEU A 79 12.27 5.55 5.25
N GLY A 80 11.89 4.43 4.62
CA GLY A 80 10.86 3.51 5.10
C GLY A 80 9.47 3.72 4.50
N VAL A 81 9.33 4.46 3.40
CA VAL A 81 8.06 4.58 2.64
C VAL A 81 8.14 3.67 1.42
N VAL A 82 7.53 2.50 1.49
CA VAL A 82 7.62 1.46 0.45
C VAL A 82 6.27 1.31 -0.26
N TYR A 83 6.32 1.05 -1.57
CA TYR A 83 5.16 0.94 -2.43
C TYR A 83 5.08 -0.43 -3.09
N LEU A 84 3.91 -1.02 -3.05
CA LEU A 84 3.56 -2.22 -3.79
C LEU A 84 2.46 -1.89 -4.80
N PRO A 85 2.80 -1.86 -6.11
CA PRO A 85 1.85 -1.53 -7.16
C PRO A 85 0.78 -2.60 -7.36
N GLN A 86 -0.27 -2.24 -8.09
CA GLN A 86 -1.34 -3.16 -8.51
C GLN A 86 -0.79 -4.27 -9.41
N GLU A 87 0.08 -3.91 -10.37
CA GLU A 87 0.70 -4.88 -11.26
C GLU A 87 1.75 -5.71 -10.53
N ALA A 88 1.73 -7.03 -10.78
CA ALA A 88 2.66 -7.95 -10.16
C ALA A 88 4.12 -7.60 -10.49
N SER A 89 4.90 -7.30 -9.45
CA SER A 89 6.30 -6.87 -9.53
C SER A 89 7.31 -8.00 -9.34
N VAL A 90 6.84 -9.25 -9.19
CA VAL A 90 7.70 -10.43 -9.02
C VAL A 90 8.56 -10.66 -10.27
N PHE A 91 9.84 -10.91 -10.08
CA PHE A 91 10.74 -11.36 -11.15
C PHE A 91 10.37 -12.79 -11.56
N ARG A 92 9.57 -12.93 -12.61
CA ARG A 92 8.91 -14.18 -13.00
C ARG A 92 9.87 -15.35 -13.21
N ARG A 93 11.09 -15.09 -13.73
CA ARG A 93 12.11 -16.11 -14.04
C ARG A 93 13.01 -16.46 -12.87
N LEU A 94 12.99 -15.67 -11.80
CA LEU A 94 13.75 -15.95 -10.58
C LEU A 94 12.94 -16.84 -9.64
N THR A 95 13.64 -17.57 -8.77
CA THR A 95 13.00 -18.30 -7.67
C THR A 95 12.45 -17.34 -6.63
N VAL A 96 11.58 -17.82 -5.74
CA VAL A 96 11.10 -17.06 -4.58
C VAL A 96 12.27 -16.52 -3.75
N ALA A 97 13.21 -17.38 -3.42
CA ALA A 97 14.42 -17.01 -2.68
C ALA A 97 15.24 -15.95 -3.42
N ASP A 98 15.44 -16.08 -4.73
CA ASP A 98 16.22 -15.11 -5.51
C ASP A 98 15.49 -13.76 -5.67
N ASN A 99 14.17 -13.75 -5.72
CA ASN A 99 13.38 -12.52 -5.68
C ASN A 99 13.65 -11.68 -4.44
N VAL A 100 13.71 -12.30 -3.26
CA VAL A 100 13.99 -11.64 -1.99
C VAL A 100 15.49 -11.32 -1.86
N ARG A 101 16.35 -12.26 -2.23
CA ARG A 101 17.82 -12.09 -2.21
C ARG A 101 18.28 -10.89 -3.02
N ALA A 102 17.73 -10.70 -4.22
CA ALA A 102 18.07 -9.57 -5.08
C ALA A 102 17.89 -8.20 -4.39
N ILE A 103 16.90 -8.08 -3.50
CA ILE A 103 16.70 -6.85 -2.72
C ILE A 103 17.64 -6.83 -1.51
N LEU A 104 17.82 -7.96 -0.81
CA LEU A 104 18.73 -8.07 0.32
C LEU A 104 20.16 -7.66 -0.05
N GLU A 105 20.65 -8.01 -1.25
CA GLU A 105 21.97 -7.64 -1.74
C GLU A 105 22.18 -6.12 -1.86
N THR A 106 21.09 -5.35 -1.96
CA THR A 106 21.16 -3.87 -2.04
C THR A 106 21.30 -3.18 -0.68
N VAL A 107 21.02 -3.90 0.43
CA VAL A 107 20.94 -3.31 1.78
C VAL A 107 21.77 -4.05 2.83
N GLU A 108 22.13 -5.32 2.62
CA GLU A 108 22.91 -6.13 3.57
C GLU A 108 24.17 -6.68 2.87
N PRO A 109 25.36 -6.15 3.21
CA PRO A 109 26.62 -6.59 2.59
C PRO A 109 27.07 -7.97 3.06
N ASP A 110 26.70 -8.39 4.28
CA ASP A 110 27.14 -9.66 4.85
C ASP A 110 26.33 -10.86 4.31
N GLY A 111 27.01 -11.83 3.73
CA GLY A 111 26.37 -12.99 3.10
C GLY A 111 25.70 -13.95 4.09
N ALA A 112 26.19 -14.05 5.34
CA ALA A 112 25.58 -14.90 6.37
C ALA A 112 24.29 -14.25 6.88
N ARG A 113 24.31 -12.95 7.17
CA ARG A 113 23.13 -12.18 7.57
C ARG A 113 22.07 -12.16 6.47
N ARG A 114 22.47 -12.07 5.18
CA ARG A 114 21.51 -12.16 4.07
C ARG A 114 20.74 -13.48 4.09
N ARG A 115 21.45 -14.62 4.33
CA ARG A 115 20.78 -15.93 4.42
C ARG A 115 19.82 -16.00 5.59
N GLU A 116 20.26 -15.59 6.77
CA GLU A 116 19.42 -15.57 7.97
C GLU A 116 18.16 -14.71 7.76
N ARG A 117 18.30 -13.50 7.23
CA ARG A 117 17.15 -12.62 6.94
C ARG A 117 16.23 -13.19 5.85
N LEU A 118 16.80 -13.83 4.82
CA LEU A 118 16.03 -14.50 3.79
C LEU A 118 15.14 -15.59 4.39
N ASP A 119 15.74 -16.51 5.15
CA ASP A 119 15.06 -17.65 5.75
C ASP A 119 13.98 -17.18 6.74
N ALA A 120 14.26 -16.17 7.54
CA ALA A 120 13.30 -15.54 8.44
C ALA A 120 12.09 -14.96 7.70
N LEU A 121 12.31 -14.17 6.64
CA LEU A 121 11.24 -13.55 5.85
C LEU A 121 10.39 -14.61 5.13
N LEU A 122 10.98 -15.62 4.54
CA LEU A 122 10.25 -16.69 3.85
C LEU A 122 9.40 -17.51 4.84
N SER A 123 9.94 -17.81 6.01
CA SER A 123 9.22 -18.51 7.08
C SER A 123 8.07 -17.68 7.62
N GLU A 124 8.32 -16.43 7.94
CA GLU A 124 7.32 -15.49 8.47
C GLU A 124 6.11 -15.34 7.53
N LEU A 125 6.37 -15.27 6.22
CA LEU A 125 5.32 -15.10 5.22
C LEU A 125 4.72 -16.43 4.74
N GLY A 126 5.13 -17.57 5.31
CA GLY A 126 4.60 -18.89 4.99
C GLY A 126 4.85 -19.30 3.53
N ILE A 127 6.03 -18.96 2.99
CA ILE A 127 6.46 -19.31 1.62
C ILE A 127 7.83 -19.98 1.58
N ALA A 128 8.32 -20.48 2.72
CA ALA A 128 9.60 -21.16 2.80
C ALA A 128 9.64 -22.46 1.97
N ASP A 129 8.55 -23.21 1.93
CA ASP A 129 8.37 -24.41 1.11
C ASP A 129 8.41 -24.13 -0.40
N LYS A 130 8.21 -22.86 -0.81
CA LYS A 130 8.24 -22.38 -2.19
C LYS A 130 9.58 -21.74 -2.58
N ALA A 131 10.58 -21.74 -1.67
CA ALA A 131 11.85 -21.00 -1.87
C ALA A 131 12.50 -21.23 -3.24
N HIS A 132 12.42 -22.48 -3.75
CA HIS A 132 13.02 -22.88 -5.03
C HIS A 132 12.05 -22.79 -6.23
N GLN A 133 10.78 -22.47 -6.01
CA GLN A 133 9.82 -22.31 -7.11
C GLN A 133 10.03 -20.97 -7.81
N ARG A 134 9.79 -20.95 -9.13
CA ARG A 134 9.89 -19.74 -9.95
C ARG A 134 8.67 -18.86 -9.75
N GLY A 135 8.86 -17.55 -9.86
CA GLY A 135 7.79 -16.55 -9.72
C GLY A 135 6.64 -16.71 -10.72
N ASP A 136 6.89 -17.30 -11.91
CA ASP A 136 5.85 -17.54 -12.91
C ASP A 136 4.93 -18.74 -12.57
N SER A 137 5.34 -19.64 -11.68
CA SER A 137 4.54 -20.80 -11.24
C SER A 137 3.69 -20.55 -9.99
N LEU A 138 3.81 -19.39 -9.37
CA LEU A 138 3.10 -19.06 -8.14
C LEU A 138 1.64 -18.66 -8.40
N SER A 139 0.75 -19.00 -7.45
CA SER A 139 -0.58 -18.45 -7.35
C SER A 139 -0.57 -16.92 -7.12
N GLY A 140 -1.72 -16.26 -7.27
CA GLY A 140 -1.85 -14.82 -7.00
C GLY A 140 -1.46 -14.44 -5.57
N GLY A 141 -1.96 -15.22 -4.59
CA GLY A 141 -1.66 -15.01 -3.17
C GLY A 141 -0.18 -15.24 -2.82
N GLU A 142 0.42 -16.33 -3.34
CA GLU A 142 1.84 -16.60 -3.15
C GLU A 142 2.72 -15.50 -3.77
N ARG A 143 2.39 -15.03 -4.97
CA ARG A 143 3.08 -13.89 -5.59
C ARG A 143 3.02 -12.65 -4.70
N ARG A 144 1.85 -12.33 -4.14
CA ARG A 144 1.69 -11.18 -3.26
C ARG A 144 2.53 -11.29 -2.00
N ARG A 145 2.64 -12.50 -1.42
CA ARG A 145 3.53 -12.74 -0.27
C ARG A 145 5.00 -12.53 -0.61
N VAL A 146 5.46 -12.92 -1.81
CA VAL A 146 6.83 -12.66 -2.29
C VAL A 146 7.07 -11.15 -2.45
N GLU A 147 6.11 -10.41 -2.98
CA GLU A 147 6.22 -8.94 -3.10
C GLU A 147 6.30 -8.26 -1.73
N VAL A 148 5.49 -8.71 -0.78
CA VAL A 148 5.57 -8.23 0.61
C VAL A 148 6.93 -8.60 1.23
N ALA A 149 7.44 -9.83 1.02
CA ALA A 149 8.77 -10.22 1.48
C ALA A 149 9.85 -9.25 0.98
N ARG A 150 9.82 -8.92 -0.30
CA ARG A 150 10.74 -7.95 -0.91
C ARG A 150 10.62 -6.55 -0.28
N ALA A 151 9.40 -6.12 0.01
CA ALA A 151 9.14 -4.84 0.66
C ALA A 151 9.70 -4.82 2.11
N LEU A 152 9.52 -5.91 2.85
CA LEU A 152 9.98 -6.04 4.24
C LEU A 152 11.51 -6.07 4.38
N VAL A 153 12.24 -6.44 3.32
CA VAL A 153 13.71 -6.31 3.28
C VAL A 153 14.18 -4.88 3.60
N LEU A 154 13.37 -3.86 3.24
CA LEU A 154 13.70 -2.45 3.45
C LEU A 154 13.30 -1.92 4.83
N ASP A 155 12.83 -2.77 5.74
CA ASP A 155 12.33 -2.42 7.08
C ASP A 155 11.35 -1.22 7.04
N PRO A 156 10.21 -1.36 6.31
CA PRO A 156 9.31 -0.26 6.05
C PRO A 156 8.67 0.27 7.34
N LYS A 157 8.55 1.59 7.43
CA LYS A 157 7.73 2.29 8.43
C LYS A 157 6.30 2.46 7.93
N PHE A 158 6.17 2.64 6.61
CA PHE A 158 4.91 2.80 5.91
C PHE A 158 4.92 1.95 4.64
N LEU A 159 3.81 1.24 4.41
CA LEU A 159 3.60 0.39 3.25
C LEU A 159 2.34 0.86 2.51
N LEU A 160 2.50 1.25 1.25
CA LEU A 160 1.41 1.65 0.39
C LEU A 160 1.08 0.50 -0.57
N LEU A 161 -0.14 -0.01 -0.49
CA LEU A 161 -0.64 -1.14 -1.28
C LEU A 161 -1.69 -0.65 -2.27
N ASP A 162 -1.38 -0.69 -3.55
CA ASP A 162 -2.32 -0.30 -4.60
C ASP A 162 -3.11 -1.52 -5.04
N GLU A 163 -4.41 -1.54 -4.75
CA GLU A 163 -5.38 -2.60 -5.06
C GLU A 163 -4.90 -4.02 -4.69
N PRO A 164 -4.53 -4.27 -3.41
CA PRO A 164 -3.92 -5.54 -2.99
C PRO A 164 -4.81 -6.78 -3.21
N PHE A 165 -6.13 -6.62 -3.38
CA PHE A 165 -7.09 -7.72 -3.54
C PHE A 165 -7.52 -7.94 -4.99
N THR A 166 -6.99 -7.15 -5.94
CA THR A 166 -7.33 -7.28 -7.36
C THR A 166 -6.69 -8.53 -7.97
N GLY A 167 -7.48 -9.32 -8.69
CA GLY A 167 -7.00 -10.49 -9.43
C GLY A 167 -6.63 -11.71 -8.57
N ILE A 168 -7.04 -11.73 -7.28
CA ILE A 168 -6.87 -12.89 -6.39
C ILE A 168 -8.22 -13.46 -5.97
N ASP A 169 -8.22 -14.75 -5.63
CA ASP A 169 -9.43 -15.48 -5.20
C ASP A 169 -9.83 -15.08 -3.77
N PRO A 170 -11.09 -15.37 -3.35
CA PRO A 170 -11.59 -14.97 -2.04
C PRO A 170 -10.81 -15.55 -0.84
N ILE A 171 -10.25 -16.75 -0.97
CA ILE A 171 -9.46 -17.36 0.10
C ILE A 171 -8.14 -16.58 0.25
N ALA A 172 -7.48 -16.28 -0.86
CA ALA A 172 -6.25 -15.48 -0.86
C ALA A 172 -6.50 -14.04 -0.36
N VAL A 173 -7.68 -13.44 -0.60
CA VAL A 173 -8.04 -12.14 0.02
C VAL A 173 -7.97 -12.21 1.53
N ILE A 174 -8.59 -13.24 2.16
CA ILE A 174 -8.56 -13.42 3.62
C ILE A 174 -7.12 -13.58 4.13
N GLU A 175 -6.29 -14.30 3.40
CA GLU A 175 -4.88 -14.48 3.77
C GLU A 175 -4.08 -13.18 3.72
N ILE A 176 -4.31 -12.35 2.68
CA ILE A 176 -3.67 -11.03 2.57
C ILE A 176 -4.20 -10.07 3.63
N GLN A 177 -5.48 -10.11 3.97
CA GLN A 177 -6.03 -9.34 5.08
C GLN A 177 -5.35 -9.69 6.42
N LYS A 178 -5.17 -10.98 6.72
CA LYS A 178 -4.41 -11.43 7.91
C LYS A 178 -2.96 -10.95 7.89
N LEU A 179 -2.32 -10.99 6.73
CA LEU A 179 -0.96 -10.49 6.57
C LEU A 179 -0.89 -8.98 6.84
N ILE A 180 -1.82 -8.18 6.32
CA ILE A 180 -1.89 -6.74 6.58
C ILE A 180 -2.05 -6.47 8.08
N GLU A 181 -2.91 -7.22 8.77
CA GLU A 181 -3.08 -7.10 10.22
C GLU A 181 -1.81 -7.45 11.01
N GLN A 182 -1.09 -8.49 10.61
CA GLN A 182 0.23 -8.82 11.20
C GLN A 182 1.23 -7.68 11.03
N LEU A 183 1.29 -7.06 9.86
CA LEU A 183 2.19 -5.93 9.58
C LEU A 183 1.80 -4.68 10.40
N LYS A 184 0.49 -4.43 10.57
CA LYS A 184 -0.03 -3.38 11.45
C LYS A 184 0.42 -3.59 12.90
N VAL A 185 0.27 -4.80 13.44
CA VAL A 185 0.71 -5.15 14.81
C VAL A 185 2.22 -4.93 15.00
N ARG A 186 3.04 -5.09 13.96
CA ARG A 186 4.48 -4.74 13.95
C ARG A 186 4.74 -3.24 13.96
N GLY A 187 3.72 -2.40 13.96
CA GLY A 187 3.83 -0.96 13.95
C GLY A 187 4.14 -0.37 12.57
N ILE A 188 3.85 -1.09 11.48
CA ILE A 188 3.91 -0.55 10.12
C ILE A 188 2.61 0.19 9.83
N GLY A 189 2.68 1.47 9.43
CA GLY A 189 1.53 2.20 8.93
C GLY A 189 1.22 1.74 7.50
N ILE A 190 -0.04 1.41 7.22
CA ILE A 190 -0.44 0.84 5.94
C ILE A 190 -1.50 1.72 5.30
N MET A 191 -1.29 2.09 4.04
CA MET A 191 -2.32 2.76 3.23
C MET A 191 -2.68 1.85 2.06
N ILE A 192 -3.98 1.65 1.85
CA ILE A 192 -4.49 0.82 0.75
C ILE A 192 -5.41 1.62 -0.16
N THR A 193 -5.35 1.36 -1.47
CA THR A 193 -6.45 1.67 -2.39
C THR A 193 -7.18 0.39 -2.71
N GLU A 194 -8.47 0.44 -2.95
CA GLU A 194 -9.23 -0.74 -3.37
C GLU A 194 -10.52 -0.39 -4.11
N HIS A 195 -10.97 -1.35 -4.94
CA HIS A 195 -12.30 -1.37 -5.55
C HIS A 195 -13.25 -2.29 -4.80
N LYS A 196 -12.74 -3.32 -4.15
CA LYS A 196 -13.50 -4.22 -3.26
C LYS A 196 -13.68 -3.55 -1.91
N VAL A 197 -14.63 -2.61 -1.85
CA VAL A 197 -14.80 -1.71 -0.71
C VAL A 197 -15.06 -2.44 0.59
N ARG A 198 -15.87 -3.52 0.54
CA ARG A 198 -16.21 -4.30 1.73
C ARG A 198 -14.97 -4.96 2.32
N GLU A 199 -14.16 -5.57 1.49
CA GLU A 199 -12.91 -6.21 1.88
C GLU A 199 -11.88 -5.21 2.41
N ALA A 200 -11.83 -4.01 1.83
CA ALA A 200 -10.96 -2.93 2.29
C ALA A 200 -11.40 -2.39 3.65
N LEU A 201 -12.68 -2.03 3.80
CA LEU A 201 -13.22 -1.49 5.04
C LEU A 201 -13.14 -2.50 6.20
N ALA A 202 -13.16 -3.81 5.92
CA ALA A 202 -13.04 -4.85 6.94
C ALA A 202 -11.70 -4.84 7.70
N ILE A 203 -10.65 -4.25 7.13
CA ILE A 203 -9.31 -4.20 7.72
C ILE A 203 -8.81 -2.79 8.02
N CYS A 204 -9.53 -1.76 7.59
CA CYS A 204 -9.15 -0.37 7.85
C CYS A 204 -9.57 0.08 9.25
N ASP A 205 -8.72 0.86 9.90
CA ASP A 205 -9.09 1.62 11.10
C ASP A 205 -9.91 2.86 10.73
N ARG A 206 -9.56 3.52 9.61
CA ARG A 206 -10.30 4.62 9.00
C ARG A 206 -10.08 4.66 7.50
N ALA A 207 -10.92 5.42 6.81
CA ALA A 207 -10.81 5.59 5.37
C ALA A 207 -11.09 7.03 4.94
N TYR A 208 -10.46 7.43 3.84
CA TYR A 208 -10.74 8.63 3.08
C TYR A 208 -11.52 8.25 1.82
N ILE A 209 -12.59 8.97 1.54
CA ILE A 209 -13.34 8.81 0.30
C ILE A 209 -12.97 9.93 -0.64
N LEU A 210 -12.33 9.56 -1.75
CA LEU A 210 -11.90 10.46 -2.81
C LEU A 210 -12.94 10.48 -3.94
N GLN A 211 -13.39 11.66 -4.34
CA GLN A 211 -14.26 11.88 -5.49
C GLN A 211 -13.78 13.09 -6.28
N SER A 212 -13.63 12.94 -7.59
CA SER A 212 -13.22 14.02 -8.49
C SER A 212 -12.00 14.81 -8.00
N GLY A 213 -11.00 14.10 -7.44
CA GLY A 213 -9.76 14.68 -6.96
C GLY A 213 -9.78 15.30 -5.57
N ARG A 214 -10.91 15.23 -4.84
CA ARG A 214 -11.06 15.81 -3.50
C ARG A 214 -11.53 14.77 -2.49
N ILE A 215 -11.09 14.90 -1.24
CA ILE A 215 -11.63 14.10 -0.13
C ILE A 215 -13.02 14.68 0.20
N ILE A 216 -14.04 13.83 0.11
CA ILE A 216 -15.43 14.20 0.45
C ILE A 216 -15.83 13.71 1.83
N ARG A 217 -15.15 12.67 2.35
CA ARG A 217 -15.39 12.13 3.68
C ARG A 217 -14.14 11.45 4.22
N GLU A 218 -13.96 11.56 5.53
CA GLU A 218 -13.04 10.78 6.35
C GLU A 218 -13.79 10.20 7.54
N GLY A 219 -13.46 8.99 7.97
CA GLY A 219 -14.06 8.38 9.15
C GLY A 219 -13.73 6.90 9.30
N THR A 220 -14.24 6.30 10.37
CA THR A 220 -14.20 4.86 10.60
C THR A 220 -15.02 4.10 9.53
N PRO A 221 -14.79 2.79 9.33
CA PRO A 221 -15.58 1.99 8.40
C PRO A 221 -17.10 2.12 8.59
N ASN A 222 -17.58 2.19 9.84
CA ASN A 222 -19.00 2.33 10.14
C ASN A 222 -19.54 3.73 9.75
N GLU A 223 -18.79 4.79 10.02
CA GLU A 223 -19.15 6.16 9.63
C GLU A 223 -19.19 6.31 8.12
N ILE A 224 -18.21 5.75 7.40
CA ILE A 224 -18.16 5.73 5.94
C ILE A 224 -19.36 4.97 5.35
N ALA A 225 -19.67 3.78 5.89
CA ALA A 225 -20.79 2.96 5.42
C ALA A 225 -22.17 3.57 5.70
N ALA A 226 -22.28 4.39 6.74
CA ALA A 226 -23.52 5.07 7.11
C ALA A 226 -23.75 6.43 6.41
N ASP A 227 -22.68 7.01 5.83
CA ASP A 227 -22.73 8.36 5.25
C ASP A 227 -23.61 8.40 3.99
N PRO A 228 -24.67 9.23 3.94
CA PRO A 228 -25.59 9.29 2.80
C PRO A 228 -24.91 9.74 1.49
N GLN A 229 -23.96 10.67 1.55
CA GLN A 229 -23.25 11.16 0.38
C GLN A 229 -22.34 10.06 -0.19
N VAL A 230 -21.63 9.33 0.67
CA VAL A 230 -20.76 8.21 0.25
C VAL A 230 -21.60 7.09 -0.35
N ARG A 231 -22.78 6.77 0.23
CA ARG A 231 -23.72 5.80 -0.35
C ARG A 231 -24.17 6.22 -1.75
N GLN A 232 -24.60 7.45 -1.90
CA GLN A 232 -25.11 7.96 -3.18
C GLN A 232 -24.04 7.92 -4.30
N VAL A 233 -22.78 8.27 -3.99
CA VAL A 233 -21.74 8.44 -5.03
C VAL A 233 -20.85 7.24 -5.24
N TYR A 234 -20.82 6.28 -4.30
CA TYR A 234 -19.82 5.22 -4.32
C TYR A 234 -20.32 3.84 -3.86
N LEU A 235 -21.00 3.73 -2.72
CA LEU A 235 -21.35 2.42 -2.13
C LEU A 235 -22.67 1.83 -2.67
N GLY A 236 -23.63 2.69 -3.02
CA GLY A 236 -25.01 2.31 -3.30
C GLY A 236 -25.86 2.12 -2.03
N ASP A 237 -27.18 2.23 -2.18
CA ASP A 237 -28.12 2.22 -1.03
C ASP A 237 -28.16 0.90 -0.27
N ASN A 238 -27.90 -0.22 -0.95
CA ASN A 238 -27.95 -1.57 -0.38
C ASN A 238 -26.63 -2.05 0.21
N PHE A 239 -25.62 -1.18 0.34
CA PHE A 239 -24.32 -1.56 0.88
C PHE A 239 -24.43 -1.93 2.37
N GLN A 240 -23.83 -3.07 2.73
CA GLN A 240 -23.69 -3.56 4.11
C GLN A 240 -22.25 -3.98 4.34
N LEU A 241 -21.69 -3.63 5.49
CA LEU A 241 -20.32 -3.99 5.90
C LEU A 241 -20.15 -5.49 6.24
N ARG A 242 -21.28 -6.21 6.51
CA ARG A 242 -21.29 -7.63 6.89
C ARG A 242 -21.77 -8.50 5.74
#